data_36d2fbf759738376b21a41c2bc0ff9a4
#
_entry.id   36d2fbf759738376b21a41c2bc0ff9a4
#
_cell.length_a   1.000
_cell.length_b   1.000
_cell.length_c   1.000
_cell.angle_alpha   90.00
_cell.angle_beta   90.00
_cell.angle_gamma   90.00
#
_symmetry.space_group_name_H-M   'P 1'
#
loop_
_entity.id
_entity.type
_entity.pdbx_description
1 polymer ?
#
loop_
_entity_poly.entity_id
_entity_poly.type
_entity_poly.pdbx_seq_one_letter_code
_entity_poly.pdbx_strand_id
1 'polypeptide(L)'
;MPRTTRRRPLTDEQRAQRRARDREQFEHAVRALLTSDGWERWVRTRRTFRRYSLNNQLLIALQRPDATRVAGFRAWLRLNRCVRKGEKGIQIFAPCTVKQRDEHGRVVLDEHGRPRTRTLFKLTSVFDVAQTEQHPYRPVSDCSLPAR
;
A
#
# COMPACT_ATOMS: atom_id res chain seq x y z
N MET A 1 -1.99 10.89 27.69
CA MET A 1 -0.96 10.35 26.75
C MET A 1 -1.45 9.00 26.25
N PRO A 2 -1.87 8.84 24.99
CA PRO A 2 -2.27 7.52 24.47
C PRO A 2 -1.02 6.68 24.26
N ARG A 3 -0.96 5.56 24.97
CA ARG A 3 0.08 4.52 24.82
C ARG A 3 0.00 3.93 23.42
N THR A 4 1.01 4.19 22.62
CA THR A 4 1.22 3.49 21.33
C THR A 4 1.49 2.03 21.64
N THR A 5 0.48 1.18 21.52
CA THR A 5 0.64 -0.27 21.61
C THR A 5 1.53 -0.73 20.47
N ARG A 6 2.80 -0.99 20.74
CA ARG A 6 3.72 -1.66 19.81
C ARG A 6 3.09 -3.01 19.46
N ARG A 7 2.59 -3.15 18.23
CA ARG A 7 2.12 -4.45 17.73
C ARG A 7 3.28 -5.43 17.82
N ARG A 8 3.03 -6.55 18.50
CA ARG A 8 3.97 -7.66 18.64
C ARG A 8 4.42 -8.12 17.24
N PRO A 9 5.71 -8.36 16.98
CA PRO A 9 6.18 -8.85 15.69
C PRO A 9 5.54 -10.22 15.41
N LEU A 10 5.12 -10.43 14.16
CA LEU A 10 4.51 -11.67 13.71
C LEU A 10 5.53 -12.81 13.82
N THR A 11 5.08 -13.99 14.24
CA THR A 11 5.87 -15.23 14.22
C THR A 11 6.16 -15.66 12.77
N ASP A 12 7.13 -16.55 12.57
CA ASP A 12 7.47 -17.05 11.23
C ASP A 12 6.31 -17.82 10.60
N GLU A 13 5.54 -18.56 11.40
CA GLU A 13 4.31 -19.22 10.97
C GLU A 13 3.25 -18.23 10.51
N GLN A 14 3.03 -17.16 11.29
CA GLN A 14 2.08 -16.11 10.92
C GLN A 14 2.50 -15.39 9.63
N ARG A 15 3.81 -15.21 9.41
CA ARG A 15 4.35 -14.67 8.17
C ARG A 15 4.14 -15.62 6.99
N ALA A 16 4.33 -16.94 7.20
CA ALA A 16 4.11 -17.94 6.18
C ALA A 16 2.63 -18.03 5.79
N GLN A 17 1.72 -18.08 6.78
CA GLN A 17 0.28 -18.06 6.54
C GLN A 17 -0.18 -16.79 5.80
N ARG A 18 0.39 -15.64 6.15
CA ARG A 18 0.08 -14.38 5.45
C ARG A 18 0.53 -14.43 4.00
N ARG A 19 1.74 -14.93 3.73
CA ARG A 19 2.24 -15.10 2.36
C ARG A 19 1.40 -16.09 1.55
N ALA A 20 0.91 -17.16 2.17
CA ALA A 20 0.04 -18.13 1.52
C ALA A 20 -1.31 -17.49 1.12
N ARG A 21 -1.94 -16.73 2.02
CA ARG A 21 -3.17 -15.98 1.73
C ARG A 21 -2.98 -14.94 0.63
N ASP A 22 -1.87 -14.20 0.67
CA ASP A 22 -1.55 -13.18 -0.35
C ASP A 22 -1.39 -13.83 -1.74
N ARG A 23 -0.78 -15.02 -1.79
CA ARG A 23 -0.65 -15.83 -3.03
C ARG A 23 -2.00 -16.30 -3.53
N GLU A 24 -2.83 -16.87 -2.66
CA GLU A 24 -4.16 -17.35 -3.01
C GLU A 24 -5.04 -16.21 -3.55
N GLN A 25 -5.01 -15.05 -2.91
CA GLN A 25 -5.72 -13.87 -3.42
C GLN A 25 -5.23 -13.45 -4.80
N PHE A 26 -3.92 -13.52 -5.04
CA PHE A 26 -3.35 -13.20 -6.34
C PHE A 26 -3.76 -14.22 -7.42
N GLU A 27 -3.72 -15.51 -7.11
CA GLU A 27 -4.16 -16.57 -8.02
C GLU A 27 -5.66 -16.43 -8.36
N HIS A 28 -6.48 -16.11 -7.36
CA HIS A 28 -7.90 -15.84 -7.58
C HIS A 28 -8.10 -14.63 -8.50
N ALA A 29 -7.31 -13.56 -8.31
CA ALA A 29 -7.32 -12.38 -9.16
C ALA A 29 -7.00 -12.74 -10.63
N VAL A 30 -5.97 -13.54 -10.85
CA VAL A 30 -5.56 -13.97 -12.20
C VAL A 30 -6.67 -14.82 -12.86
N ARG A 31 -7.27 -15.75 -12.12
CA ARG A 31 -8.38 -16.56 -12.64
C ARG A 31 -9.61 -15.72 -13.02
N ALA A 32 -9.91 -14.70 -12.24
CA ALA A 32 -11.03 -13.79 -12.54
C ALA A 32 -10.83 -13.01 -13.85
N LEU A 33 -9.60 -12.84 -14.31
CA LEU A 33 -9.30 -12.21 -15.60
C LEU A 33 -9.61 -13.10 -16.82
N LEU A 34 -9.79 -14.41 -16.61
CA LEU A 34 -10.10 -15.34 -17.69
C LEU A 34 -11.58 -15.24 -18.14
N THR A 35 -12.38 -14.46 -17.45
CA THR A 35 -13.74 -14.13 -17.87
C THR A 35 -13.76 -12.89 -18.75
N SER A 36 -14.74 -12.77 -19.66
CA SER A 36 -14.91 -11.58 -20.52
C SER A 36 -15.01 -10.30 -19.71
N ASP A 37 -15.82 -10.30 -18.65
CA ASP A 37 -15.98 -9.14 -17.75
C ASP A 37 -14.69 -8.82 -16.97
N GLY A 38 -13.94 -9.84 -16.61
CA GLY A 38 -12.65 -9.70 -15.96
C GLY A 38 -11.64 -9.01 -16.86
N TRP A 39 -11.61 -9.41 -18.14
CA TRP A 39 -10.73 -8.83 -19.15
C TRP A 39 -11.05 -7.36 -19.42
N GLU A 40 -12.32 -7.01 -19.59
CA GLU A 40 -12.73 -5.61 -19.79
C GLU A 40 -12.35 -4.72 -18.60
N ARG A 41 -12.61 -5.21 -17.39
CA ARG A 41 -12.19 -4.52 -16.14
C ARG A 41 -10.68 -4.32 -16.10
N TRP A 42 -9.93 -5.33 -16.45
CA TRP A 42 -8.48 -5.28 -16.53
C TRP A 42 -7.98 -4.22 -17.52
N VAL A 43 -8.49 -4.19 -18.74
CA VAL A 43 -8.11 -3.22 -19.76
C VAL A 43 -8.43 -1.79 -19.29
N ARG A 44 -9.57 -1.58 -18.67
CA ARG A 44 -9.95 -0.27 -18.09
C ARG A 44 -8.98 0.15 -16.99
N THR A 45 -8.71 -0.73 -16.05
CA THR A 45 -7.78 -0.47 -14.94
C THR A 45 -6.39 -0.16 -15.45
N ARG A 46 -5.90 -0.89 -16.44
CA ARG A 46 -4.60 -0.68 -17.06
C ARG A 46 -4.47 0.71 -17.71
N ARG A 47 -5.50 1.20 -18.35
CA ARG A 47 -5.54 2.57 -18.90
C ARG A 47 -5.47 3.63 -17.82
N THR A 48 -6.18 3.42 -16.73
CA THR A 48 -6.28 4.39 -15.62
C THR A 48 -5.01 4.39 -14.76
N PHE A 49 -4.43 3.23 -14.48
CA PHE A 49 -3.35 3.06 -13.52
C PHE A 49 -1.99 2.72 -14.16
N ARG A 50 -1.66 3.30 -15.30
CA ARG A 50 -0.42 3.04 -16.06
C ARG A 50 0.88 3.18 -15.28
N ARG A 51 0.89 4.00 -14.22
CA ARG A 51 2.07 4.24 -13.35
C ARG A 51 2.27 3.15 -12.29
N TYR A 52 1.29 2.30 -12.10
CA TYR A 52 1.39 1.18 -11.16
C TYR A 52 1.98 -0.05 -11.85
N SER A 53 2.71 -0.89 -11.09
CA SER A 53 3.17 -2.17 -11.60
C SER A 53 1.99 -3.06 -12.02
N LEU A 54 2.26 -4.02 -12.90
CA LEU A 54 1.24 -4.95 -13.37
C LEU A 54 0.49 -5.63 -12.23
N ASN A 55 1.24 -6.12 -11.23
CA ASN A 55 0.68 -6.76 -10.04
C ASN A 55 -0.25 -5.82 -9.26
N ASN A 56 0.13 -4.56 -9.11
CA ASN A 56 -0.70 -3.59 -8.39
C ASN A 56 -1.95 -3.20 -9.20
N GLN A 57 -1.84 -3.11 -10.52
CA GLN A 57 -3.01 -2.89 -11.39
C GLN A 57 -4.02 -4.04 -11.24
N LEU A 58 -3.53 -5.31 -11.20
CA LEU A 58 -4.36 -6.48 -10.96
C LEU A 58 -5.05 -6.43 -9.59
N LEU A 59 -4.29 -6.09 -8.55
CA LEU A 59 -4.83 -5.97 -7.20
C LEU A 59 -5.90 -4.89 -7.09
N ILE A 60 -5.72 -3.76 -7.78
CA ILE A 60 -6.72 -2.69 -7.84
C ILE A 60 -7.97 -3.17 -8.58
N ALA A 61 -7.80 -3.76 -9.78
CA ALA A 61 -8.91 -4.24 -10.60
C ALA A 61 -9.78 -5.27 -9.88
N LEU A 62 -9.15 -6.13 -9.07
CA LEU A 62 -9.86 -7.15 -8.31
C LEU A 62 -10.63 -6.57 -7.12
N GLN A 63 -9.98 -5.70 -6.36
CA GLN A 63 -10.53 -5.20 -5.10
C GLN A 63 -11.50 -4.04 -5.32
N ARG A 64 -11.27 -3.23 -6.35
CA ARG A 64 -12.09 -2.07 -6.68
C ARG A 64 -12.07 -1.79 -8.19
N PRO A 65 -12.88 -2.50 -8.96
CA PRO A 65 -12.89 -2.40 -10.43
C PRO A 65 -13.37 -1.03 -10.96
N ASP A 66 -14.06 -0.27 -10.15
CA ASP A 66 -14.57 1.08 -10.41
C ASP A 66 -13.61 2.19 -9.97
N ALA A 67 -12.44 1.84 -9.42
CA ALA A 67 -11.47 2.82 -8.97
C ALA A 67 -10.99 3.73 -10.11
N THR A 68 -10.89 5.01 -9.82
CA THR A 68 -10.47 6.04 -10.78
C THR A 68 -9.16 6.71 -10.40
N ARG A 69 -8.95 6.96 -9.11
CA ARG A 69 -7.77 7.62 -8.58
C ARG A 69 -7.46 7.14 -7.18
N VAL A 70 -6.38 6.42 -7.02
CA VAL A 70 -5.98 5.86 -5.72
C VAL A 70 -4.75 6.56 -5.15
N ALA A 71 -4.77 6.76 -3.83
CA ALA A 71 -3.62 7.30 -3.09
C ALA A 71 -3.63 6.78 -1.65
N GLY A 72 -2.45 6.84 -1.01
CA GLY A 72 -2.33 6.50 0.41
C GLY A 72 -3.05 7.52 1.30
N PHE A 73 -3.39 7.11 2.52
CA PHE A 73 -4.11 7.93 3.49
C PHE A 73 -3.49 9.33 3.69
N ARG A 74 -2.16 9.38 3.92
CA ARG A 74 -1.46 10.66 4.10
C ARG A 74 -1.43 11.53 2.83
N ALA A 75 -1.44 10.90 1.65
CA ALA A 75 -1.48 11.64 0.40
C ALA A 75 -2.84 12.33 0.21
N TRP A 76 -3.94 11.67 0.60
CA TRP A 76 -5.26 12.28 0.61
C TRP A 76 -5.35 13.46 1.58
N LEU A 77 -4.80 13.33 2.78
CA LEU A 77 -4.75 14.45 3.74
C LEU A 77 -4.02 15.67 3.17
N ARG A 78 -2.92 15.46 2.45
CA ARG A 78 -2.20 16.58 1.76
C ARG A 78 -3.03 17.24 0.66
N LEU A 79 -3.96 16.49 0.07
CA LEU A 79 -4.91 17.01 -0.91
C LEU A 79 -6.19 17.56 -0.28
N ASN A 80 -6.15 17.82 1.03
CA ASN A 80 -7.29 18.31 1.80
C ASN A 80 -8.52 17.39 1.71
N ARG A 81 -8.28 16.08 1.68
CA ARG A 81 -9.31 15.05 1.68
C ARG A 81 -9.05 14.05 2.81
N CYS A 82 -10.09 13.54 3.41
CA CYS A 82 -10.01 12.46 4.40
C CYS A 82 -10.73 11.20 3.89
N VAL A 83 -10.19 10.05 4.25
CA VAL A 83 -10.85 8.77 4.00
C VAL A 83 -12.02 8.63 4.97
N ARG A 84 -13.20 8.31 4.44
CA ARG A 84 -14.39 8.11 5.28
C ARG A 84 -14.19 6.97 6.27
N LYS A 85 -14.77 7.13 7.45
CA LYS A 85 -14.69 6.11 8.50
C LYS A 85 -15.35 4.80 8.02
N GLY A 86 -14.66 3.68 8.25
CA GLY A 86 -15.16 2.35 7.88
C GLY A 86 -14.77 1.89 6.47
N GLU A 87 -14.18 2.75 5.64
CA GLU A 87 -13.73 2.35 4.30
C GLU A 87 -12.60 1.34 4.36
N LYS A 88 -12.68 0.31 3.51
CA LYS A 88 -11.64 -0.70 3.36
C LYS A 88 -10.63 -0.24 2.30
N GLY A 89 -9.35 -0.18 2.69
CA GLY A 89 -8.28 0.16 1.77
C GLY A 89 -8.00 -0.94 0.76
N ILE A 90 -7.67 -0.54 -0.46
CA ILE A 90 -7.18 -1.40 -1.53
C ILE A 90 -5.74 -1.77 -1.18
N GLN A 91 -5.44 -3.07 -1.10
CA GLN A 91 -4.09 -3.54 -0.78
C GLN A 91 -3.24 -3.59 -2.03
N ILE A 92 -2.10 -2.90 -2.01
CA ILE A 92 -1.10 -2.91 -3.09
C ILE A 92 0.29 -3.16 -2.51
N PHE A 93 1.22 -3.61 -3.35
CA PHE A 93 2.63 -3.72 -2.98
C PHE A 93 3.32 -2.36 -3.12
N ALA A 94 3.89 -1.87 -2.04
CA ALA A 94 4.73 -0.67 -2.05
C ALA A 94 6.17 -1.02 -1.66
N PRO A 95 7.18 -0.42 -2.33
CA PRO A 95 8.56 -0.58 -1.95
C PRO A 95 8.82 0.05 -0.57
N CYS A 96 9.55 -0.65 0.25
CA CYS A 96 9.99 -0.20 1.56
C CYS A 96 11.47 -0.45 1.71
N THR A 97 12.25 0.60 1.87
CA THR A 97 13.69 0.50 2.11
C THR A 97 13.94 0.21 3.59
N VAL A 98 14.65 -0.87 3.87
CA VAL A 98 15.02 -1.28 5.22
C VAL A 98 16.54 -1.38 5.33
N LYS A 99 17.10 -1.01 6.49
CA LYS A 99 18.51 -1.19 6.79
C LYS A 99 18.81 -2.67 6.96
N GLN A 100 19.89 -3.15 6.35
CA GLN A 100 20.38 -4.50 6.57
C GLN A 100 20.94 -4.62 7.98
N ARG A 101 20.69 -5.76 8.63
CA ARG A 101 21.23 -6.09 9.94
C ARG A 101 21.97 -7.41 9.86
N ASP A 102 23.05 -7.54 10.63
CA ASP A 102 23.80 -8.79 10.82
C ASP A 102 23.04 -9.76 11.74
N GLU A 103 23.60 -10.95 11.96
CA GLU A 103 23.09 -11.98 12.87
C GLU A 103 22.90 -11.47 14.31
N HIS A 104 23.66 -10.45 14.72
CA HIS A 104 23.57 -9.82 16.04
C HIS A 104 22.64 -8.61 16.07
N GLY A 105 21.90 -8.33 14.97
CA GLY A 105 20.94 -7.24 14.87
C GLY A 105 21.57 -5.85 14.65
N ARG A 106 22.90 -5.76 14.46
CA ARG A 106 23.61 -4.51 14.19
C ARG A 106 23.43 -4.11 12.73
N VAL A 107 23.38 -2.80 12.47
CA VAL A 107 23.27 -2.28 11.10
C VAL A 107 24.58 -2.53 10.35
N VAL A 108 24.48 -3.19 9.20
CA VAL A 108 25.62 -3.39 8.29
C VAL A 108 25.91 -2.08 7.57
N LEU A 109 27.19 -1.65 7.59
CA LEU A 109 27.65 -0.45 6.91
C LEU A 109 28.34 -0.83 5.59
N ASP A 110 28.32 0.09 4.62
CA ASP A 110 29.10 -0.01 3.39
C ASP A 110 30.55 0.49 3.62
N GLU A 111 31.35 0.49 2.56
CA GLU A 111 32.76 0.94 2.58
C GLU A 111 32.91 2.43 2.97
N HIS A 112 31.82 3.19 2.90
CA HIS A 112 31.79 4.62 3.23
C HIS A 112 31.14 4.90 4.58
N GLY A 113 30.89 3.87 5.40
CA GLY A 113 30.27 3.99 6.71
C GLY A 113 28.75 4.28 6.66
N ARG A 114 28.09 4.11 5.50
CA ARG A 114 26.66 4.33 5.34
C ARG A 114 25.88 3.03 5.57
N PRO A 115 24.71 3.09 6.18
CA PRO A 115 23.86 1.91 6.35
C PRO A 115 23.54 1.23 5.01
N ARG A 116 23.92 -0.02 4.84
CA ARG A 116 23.45 -0.85 3.72
C ARG A 116 21.94 -0.99 3.81
N THR A 117 21.27 -0.78 2.70
CA THR A 117 19.80 -0.89 2.60
C THR A 117 19.41 -1.94 1.60
N ARG A 118 18.23 -2.52 1.80
CA ARG A 118 17.57 -3.39 0.82
C ARG A 118 16.12 -2.96 0.63
N THR A 119 15.64 -3.09 -0.58
CA THR A 119 14.23 -2.83 -0.88
C THR A 119 13.42 -4.11 -0.64
N LEU A 120 12.38 -3.99 0.16
CA LEU A 120 11.35 -5.01 0.35
C LEU A 120 10.04 -4.45 -0.16
N PHE A 121 9.15 -5.33 -0.61
CA PHE A 121 7.78 -4.96 -0.95
C PHE A 121 6.85 -5.34 0.21
N LYS A 122 6.04 -4.39 0.63
CA LYS A 122 5.03 -4.58 1.68
C LYS A 122 3.66 -4.26 1.14
N LEU A 123 2.66 -5.03 1.56
CA LEU A 123 1.27 -4.66 1.34
C LEU A 123 0.96 -3.39 2.12
N THR A 124 0.44 -2.41 1.41
CA THR A 124 0.01 -1.12 1.97
C THR A 124 -1.39 -0.79 1.46
N SER A 125 -2.13 -0.05 2.26
CA SER A 125 -3.49 0.35 1.91
C SER A 125 -3.47 1.68 1.15
N VAL A 126 -4.12 1.71 0.00
CA VAL A 126 -4.50 2.92 -0.72
C VAL A 126 -6.02 3.01 -0.79
N PHE A 127 -6.53 4.19 -1.05
CA PHE A 127 -7.96 4.46 -1.10
C PHE A 127 -8.29 5.20 -2.40
N ASP A 128 -9.41 4.84 -3.02
CA ASP A 128 -9.91 5.57 -4.16
C ASP A 128 -10.51 6.92 -3.75
N VAL A 129 -10.54 7.87 -4.66
CA VAL A 129 -11.14 9.19 -4.43
C VAL A 129 -12.60 9.08 -3.98
N ALA A 130 -13.35 8.10 -4.50
CA ALA A 130 -14.72 7.83 -4.11
C ALA A 130 -14.87 7.36 -2.64
N GLN A 131 -13.79 6.95 -1.98
CA GLN A 131 -13.74 6.60 -0.55
C GLN A 131 -13.37 7.78 0.33
N THR A 132 -13.18 8.95 -0.25
CA THR A 132 -12.74 10.14 0.47
C THR A 132 -13.77 11.25 0.38
N GLU A 133 -13.73 12.14 1.35
CA GLU A 133 -14.51 13.38 1.41
C GLU A 133 -13.59 14.57 1.62
N GLN A 134 -14.08 15.78 1.38
CA GLN A 134 -13.31 16.98 1.71
C GLN A 134 -13.12 17.04 3.23
N HIS A 135 -11.90 17.36 3.65
CA HIS A 135 -11.61 17.51 5.06
C HIS A 135 -12.37 18.74 5.59
N PRO A 136 -13.29 18.57 6.55
CA PRO A 136 -14.18 19.66 6.97
C PRO A 136 -13.45 20.85 7.60
N TYR A 137 -12.17 20.72 7.91
CA TYR A 137 -11.42 21.79 8.57
C TYR A 137 -9.90 21.68 8.38
N ARG A 138 -9.40 22.26 7.29
CA ARG A 138 -8.01 22.73 7.22
C ARG A 138 -7.89 23.84 6.17
N PRO A 139 -7.69 25.09 6.55
CA PRO A 139 -7.26 26.12 5.62
C PRO A 139 -5.90 25.71 5.04
N VAL A 140 -5.71 25.97 3.75
CA VAL A 140 -4.52 25.57 2.96
C VAL A 140 -3.20 26.12 3.50
N SER A 141 -3.25 27.05 4.49
CA SER A 141 -2.12 27.73 5.08
C SER A 141 -1.35 26.93 6.15
N ASP A 142 -1.84 25.79 6.60
CA ASP A 142 -1.23 25.08 7.73
C ASP A 142 -0.58 23.74 7.37
N CYS A 143 -0.05 23.64 6.15
CA CYS A 143 0.82 22.54 5.71
C CYS A 143 2.28 22.77 6.18
N SER A 144 2.48 23.10 7.43
CA SER A 144 3.77 22.89 8.08
C SER A 144 3.94 21.41 8.33
N LEU A 145 4.58 20.73 7.39
CA LEU A 145 5.06 19.37 7.59
C LEU A 145 6.03 19.39 8.78
N PRO A 146 5.83 18.57 9.82
CA PRO A 146 6.96 18.23 10.66
C PRO A 146 7.97 17.50 9.75
N ALA A 147 9.14 18.11 9.62
CA ALA A 147 10.28 17.52 8.97
C ALA A 147 10.60 16.15 9.63
N ARG A 148 10.86 15.13 8.76
CA ARG A 148 11.48 13.82 8.98
C ARG A 148 10.60 12.70 9.52
#